data_62a2131ba57a69af63c79a4d7407e61b
#
_entry.id   62a2131ba57a69af63c79a4d7407e61b
#
_cell.length_a   1.000
_cell.length_b   1.000
_cell.length_c   1.000
_cell.angle_alpha   90.00
_cell.angle_beta   90.00
_cell.angle_gamma   90.00
#
_symmetry.space_group_name_H-M   'P 1'
#
loop_
_entity.id
_entity.type
_entity.pdbx_description
1 polymer ?
#
loop_
_entity_poly.entity_id
_entity_poly.type
_entity_poly.pdbx_seq_one_letter_code
_entity_poly.pdbx_strand_id
1 'polypeptide(L)'
;FTNLVVFMKFSDEDEFINNTYADTTVRNILDNTYNKSVYNVADYFKTVSGGKMNMQTLYLFDNNNSLTLSKPRGYYAEKDDQTPYGYESGEENSRMYELQTDWANTISNAITNGNKPKDIEENQYNFADLDRNRDGKIDLITVIYKNTTQNISVGWNSPLWDYHSYSNMISVQEGVNTYQSGEYLQLTCNYENVNGLVLYRGEDNLPILPTGKICHETMHAL
;
A
#
# COMPACT_ATOMS: atom_id res chain seq x y z
N PHE A 1 -8.00 9.84 -12.62
CA PHE A 1 -7.09 8.82 -12.15
C PHE A 1 -7.39 8.49 -10.69
N THR A 2 -7.60 7.25 -10.37
CA THR A 2 -7.97 6.78 -9.04
C THR A 2 -6.87 5.88 -8.48
N ASN A 3 -6.45 6.14 -7.24
CA ASN A 3 -5.47 5.33 -6.53
C ASN A 3 -6.14 4.65 -5.32
N LEU A 4 -6.12 3.32 -5.28
CA LEU A 4 -6.51 2.57 -4.09
C LEU A 4 -5.28 2.35 -3.22
N VAL A 5 -5.26 2.94 -2.05
CA VAL A 5 -4.20 2.76 -1.06
C VAL A 5 -4.62 1.74 -0.02
N VAL A 6 -3.80 0.73 0.15
CA VAL A 6 -4.03 -0.36 1.11
C VAL A 6 -2.81 -0.51 2.01
N PHE A 7 -3.03 -0.39 3.29
CA PHE A 7 -1.98 -0.52 4.29
C PHE A 7 -2.01 -1.95 4.86
N MET A 8 -0.90 -2.69 4.71
CA MET A 8 -0.83 -4.11 5.05
C MET A 8 0.28 -4.42 6.04
N LYS A 9 0.00 -5.34 6.95
CA LYS A 9 0.98 -5.95 7.85
C LYS A 9 1.09 -7.45 7.57
N PHE A 10 2.21 -8.03 7.92
CA PHE A 10 2.41 -9.47 7.84
C PHE A 10 1.76 -10.19 9.03
N SER A 11 1.52 -11.49 8.89
CA SER A 11 0.76 -12.28 9.89
C SER A 11 1.43 -12.36 11.27
N ASP A 12 2.73 -12.11 11.33
CA ASP A 12 3.55 -12.12 12.54
C ASP A 12 3.76 -10.73 13.15
N GLU A 13 3.07 -9.70 12.64
CA GLU A 13 3.26 -8.33 13.08
C GLU A 13 2.04 -7.78 13.82
N ASP A 14 2.31 -6.96 14.82
CA ASP A 14 1.29 -6.16 15.49
C ASP A 14 0.79 -5.03 14.57
N GLU A 15 -0.35 -4.42 14.92
CA GLU A 15 -0.89 -3.26 14.22
C GLU A 15 0.12 -2.10 14.20
N PHE A 16 0.00 -1.24 13.19
CA PHE A 16 0.98 -0.20 12.89
C PHE A 16 1.17 0.80 14.00
N ILE A 17 0.14 1.12 14.76
CA ILE A 17 0.22 2.18 15.76
C ILE A 17 -0.57 1.80 16.98
N ASN A 18 0.07 1.95 18.12
CA ASN A 18 -0.60 1.99 19.38
C ASN A 18 -1.22 3.39 19.54
N ASN A 19 -2.55 3.47 19.51
CA ASN A 19 -3.38 4.67 19.40
C ASN A 19 -3.30 5.62 20.59
N THR A 20 -2.10 6.05 21.00
CA THR A 20 -1.95 7.05 22.05
C THR A 20 -2.33 8.46 21.57
N TYR A 21 -2.33 8.70 20.26
CA TYR A 21 -2.69 9.98 19.64
C TYR A 21 -3.62 9.74 18.46
N ALA A 22 -4.78 10.41 18.45
CA ALA A 22 -5.80 10.25 17.40
C ALA A 22 -5.30 10.67 16.00
N ASP A 23 -4.33 11.57 15.92
CA ASP A 23 -3.73 12.04 14.66
C ASP A 23 -2.72 11.06 14.04
N THR A 24 -2.32 10.01 14.77
CA THR A 24 -1.36 9.00 14.32
C THR A 24 -2.01 7.68 13.90
N THR A 25 -3.32 7.63 13.72
CA THR A 25 -3.95 6.45 13.11
C THR A 25 -3.44 6.25 11.70
N VAL A 26 -3.37 4.99 11.24
CA VAL A 26 -2.98 4.66 9.86
C VAL A 26 -3.73 5.51 8.84
N ARG A 27 -5.03 5.64 9.03
CA ARG A 27 -5.88 6.43 8.16
C ARG A 27 -5.47 7.90 8.12
N ASN A 28 -5.27 8.55 9.27
CA ASN A 28 -4.89 9.96 9.31
C ASN A 28 -3.53 10.19 8.66
N ILE A 29 -2.58 9.28 8.85
CA ILE A 29 -1.26 9.36 8.20
C ILE A 29 -1.40 9.29 6.67
N LEU A 30 -2.22 8.39 6.16
CA LEU A 30 -2.48 8.28 4.72
C LEU A 30 -3.19 9.52 4.20
N ASP A 31 -4.21 10.02 4.88
CA ASP A 31 -4.91 11.23 4.49
C ASP A 31 -3.98 12.45 4.46
N ASN A 32 -3.14 12.60 5.47
CA ASN A 32 -2.16 13.69 5.52
C ASN A 32 -1.17 13.59 4.35
N THR A 33 -0.69 12.37 4.06
CA THR A 33 0.27 12.12 2.99
C THR A 33 -0.31 12.40 1.61
N TYR A 34 -1.53 11.95 1.36
CA TYR A 34 -2.12 12.02 0.02
C TYR A 34 -2.93 13.28 -0.25
N ASN A 35 -3.56 13.89 0.77
CA ASN A 35 -4.58 14.91 0.53
C ASN A 35 -4.46 16.17 1.41
N LYS A 36 -3.93 16.09 2.63
CA LYS A 36 -4.07 17.18 3.62
C LYS A 36 -2.81 17.98 3.90
N SER A 37 -1.65 17.33 3.95
CA SER A 37 -0.41 18.03 4.25
C SER A 37 -0.08 19.07 3.18
N VAL A 38 0.66 20.10 3.54
CA VAL A 38 1.12 21.17 2.62
C VAL A 38 1.84 20.60 1.39
N TYR A 39 2.53 19.48 1.56
CA TYR A 39 3.21 18.76 0.47
C TYR A 39 2.61 17.36 0.28
N ASN A 40 1.34 17.30 -0.09
CA ASN A 40 0.66 16.04 -0.32
C ASN A 40 0.83 15.53 -1.77
N VAL A 41 0.56 14.24 -1.97
CA VAL A 41 0.75 13.57 -3.26
C VAL A 41 -0.19 14.12 -4.34
N ALA A 42 -1.45 14.38 -4.01
CA ALA A 42 -2.44 14.87 -4.97
C ALA A 42 -2.07 16.26 -5.52
N ASP A 43 -1.65 17.18 -4.65
CA ASP A 43 -1.24 18.53 -5.06
C ASP A 43 0.06 18.51 -5.86
N TYR A 44 0.99 17.61 -5.54
CA TYR A 44 2.19 17.42 -6.34
C TYR A 44 1.82 17.10 -7.79
N PHE A 45 1.01 16.06 -8.03
CA PHE A 45 0.63 15.64 -9.39
C PHE A 45 -0.23 16.67 -10.10
N LYS A 46 -1.12 17.34 -9.40
CA LYS A 46 -1.88 18.47 -9.94
C LYS A 46 -0.94 19.59 -10.43
N THR A 47 0.06 19.92 -9.65
CA THR A 47 1.02 20.98 -9.97
C THR A 47 1.90 20.61 -11.16
N VAL A 48 2.56 19.44 -11.15
CA VAL A 48 3.49 19.04 -12.23
C VAL A 48 2.78 18.79 -13.55
N SER A 49 1.50 18.44 -13.54
CA SER A 49 0.68 18.26 -14.75
C SER A 49 0.07 19.58 -15.27
N GLY A 50 0.36 20.72 -14.63
CA GLY A 50 -0.30 22.00 -14.98
C GLY A 50 -1.81 21.97 -14.74
N GLY A 51 -2.26 21.29 -13.70
CA GLY A 51 -3.68 21.18 -13.32
C GLY A 51 -4.49 20.15 -14.11
N LYS A 52 -3.86 19.41 -15.01
CA LYS A 52 -4.56 18.43 -15.87
C LYS A 52 -4.87 17.12 -15.15
N MET A 53 -4.03 16.73 -14.20
CA MET A 53 -4.21 15.52 -13.42
C MET A 53 -4.95 15.82 -12.14
N ASN A 54 -6.03 15.08 -11.91
CA ASN A 54 -6.75 15.05 -10.64
C ASN A 54 -6.69 13.62 -10.10
N MET A 55 -5.90 13.41 -9.06
CA MET A 55 -5.79 12.12 -8.39
C MET A 55 -6.83 12.05 -7.28
N GLN A 56 -7.69 11.04 -7.35
CA GLN A 56 -8.56 10.66 -6.25
C GLN A 56 -7.92 9.49 -5.51
N THR A 57 -7.72 9.62 -4.21
CA THR A 57 -7.20 8.54 -3.37
C THR A 57 -8.32 7.94 -2.54
N LEU A 58 -8.48 6.63 -2.65
CA LEU A 58 -9.39 5.83 -1.86
C LEU A 58 -8.61 4.91 -0.95
N TYR A 59 -9.14 4.59 0.22
CA TYR A 59 -8.51 3.76 1.23
C TYR A 59 -9.35 2.54 1.53
N LEU A 60 -8.71 1.39 1.67
CA LEU A 60 -9.35 0.16 2.11
C LEU A 60 -8.76 -0.30 3.44
N PHE A 61 -9.62 -0.44 4.44
CA PHE A 61 -9.27 -0.91 5.78
C PHE A 61 -10.19 -2.05 6.21
N ASP A 62 -9.73 -2.86 7.15
CA ASP A 62 -10.57 -3.79 7.90
C ASP A 62 -10.93 -3.17 9.26
N ASN A 63 -12.16 -2.66 9.40
CA ASN A 63 -12.63 -2.02 10.63
C ASN A 63 -11.66 -0.95 11.17
N ASN A 64 -11.12 -0.09 10.30
CA ASN A 64 -10.12 0.93 10.56
C ASN A 64 -8.71 0.42 10.90
N ASN A 65 -8.45 -0.87 10.75
CA ASN A 65 -7.11 -1.45 10.88
C ASN A 65 -6.50 -1.71 9.50
N SER A 66 -5.19 -1.93 9.48
CA SER A 66 -4.50 -2.44 8.29
C SER A 66 -5.00 -3.84 7.94
N LEU A 67 -4.91 -4.20 6.67
CA LEU A 67 -5.15 -5.58 6.25
C LEU A 67 -3.99 -6.47 6.68
N THR A 68 -4.27 -7.75 6.94
CA THR A 68 -3.26 -8.71 7.40
C THR A 68 -3.01 -9.76 6.33
N LEU A 69 -1.76 -9.85 5.85
CA LEU A 69 -1.31 -10.88 4.92
C LEU A 69 -1.30 -12.26 5.58
N SER A 70 -1.44 -13.31 4.79
CA SER A 70 -1.58 -14.68 5.30
C SER A 70 -0.26 -15.27 5.82
N LYS A 71 0.88 -14.73 5.40
CA LYS A 71 2.21 -15.25 5.74
C LYS A 71 3.01 -14.25 6.57
N PRO A 72 3.97 -14.75 7.37
CA PRO A 72 4.91 -13.89 8.08
C PRO A 72 5.88 -13.20 7.10
N ARG A 73 6.44 -12.06 7.51
CA ARG A 73 7.38 -11.29 6.68
C ARG A 73 8.57 -12.11 6.22
N GLY A 74 9.16 -12.90 7.14
CA GLY A 74 10.32 -13.73 6.84
C GLY A 74 10.09 -14.79 5.76
N TYR A 75 8.83 -15.14 5.48
CA TYR A 75 8.49 -16.03 4.36
C TYR A 75 8.80 -15.41 3.00
N TYR A 76 8.72 -14.08 2.90
CA TYR A 76 8.98 -13.31 1.67
C TYR A 76 10.40 -12.72 1.61
N ALA A 77 11.25 -13.03 2.58
CA ALA A 77 12.67 -12.68 2.60
C ALA A 77 13.53 -13.83 2.10
N GLU A 78 14.78 -13.55 1.73
CA GLU A 78 15.77 -14.59 1.46
C GLU A 78 16.04 -15.39 2.73
N LYS A 79 16.24 -16.70 2.57
CA LYS A 79 16.45 -17.62 3.68
C LYS A 79 17.80 -17.40 4.33
N ASP A 80 17.77 -17.19 5.64
CA ASP A 80 18.94 -17.12 6.51
C ASP A 80 18.62 -17.65 7.91
N ASP A 81 19.52 -17.45 8.87
CA ASP A 81 19.32 -17.91 10.26
C ASP A 81 18.14 -17.21 10.96
N GLN A 82 17.76 -16.01 10.53
CA GLN A 82 16.63 -15.23 11.07
C GLN A 82 15.33 -15.52 10.32
N THR A 83 15.44 -15.90 9.05
CA THR A 83 14.33 -16.19 8.16
C THR A 83 14.36 -17.63 7.63
N PRO A 84 14.30 -18.67 8.51
CA PRO A 84 14.46 -20.06 8.11
C PRO A 84 13.38 -20.58 7.15
N TYR A 85 12.26 -19.89 7.04
CA TYR A 85 11.15 -20.17 6.12
C TYR A 85 11.17 -19.29 4.86
N GLY A 86 12.24 -18.51 4.69
CA GLY A 86 12.45 -17.65 3.53
C GLY A 86 12.68 -18.45 2.25
N TYR A 87 12.80 -17.74 1.13
CA TYR A 87 13.02 -18.34 -0.18
C TYR A 87 14.52 -18.63 -0.41
N GLU A 88 14.80 -19.65 -1.20
CA GLU A 88 16.16 -19.95 -1.66
C GLU A 88 16.54 -19.04 -2.84
N SER A 89 17.83 -18.79 -3.01
CA SER A 89 18.33 -17.96 -4.13
C SER A 89 17.84 -18.49 -5.49
N GLY A 90 17.29 -17.61 -6.30
CA GLY A 90 16.67 -17.93 -7.59
C GLY A 90 15.15 -18.12 -7.54
N GLU A 91 14.54 -18.08 -6.36
CA GLU A 91 13.08 -18.16 -6.18
C GLU A 91 12.40 -16.80 -6.01
N GLU A 92 13.14 -15.69 -6.13
CA GLU A 92 12.66 -14.32 -5.85
C GLU A 92 11.38 -13.99 -6.62
N ASN A 93 11.36 -14.29 -7.92
CA ASN A 93 10.21 -14.01 -8.77
C ASN A 93 8.98 -14.84 -8.40
N SER A 94 9.16 -16.10 -8.05
CA SER A 94 8.07 -16.96 -7.60
C SER A 94 7.49 -16.44 -6.29
N ARG A 95 8.35 -16.06 -5.36
CA ARG A 95 7.96 -15.53 -4.06
C ARG A 95 7.30 -14.16 -4.15
N MET A 96 7.78 -13.33 -5.09
CA MET A 96 7.14 -12.05 -5.41
C MET A 96 5.72 -12.27 -5.92
N TYR A 97 5.51 -13.22 -6.85
CA TYR A 97 4.18 -13.54 -7.34
C TYR A 97 3.26 -14.08 -6.23
N GLU A 98 3.79 -14.90 -5.31
CA GLU A 98 3.03 -15.35 -4.14
C GLU A 98 2.62 -14.18 -3.23
N LEU A 99 3.51 -13.21 -2.98
CA LEU A 99 3.19 -12.01 -2.20
C LEU A 99 2.09 -11.18 -2.87
N GLN A 100 2.18 -10.98 -4.18
CA GLN A 100 1.18 -10.26 -4.95
C GLN A 100 -0.18 -10.98 -4.93
N THR A 101 -0.17 -12.30 -5.00
CA THR A 101 -1.38 -13.12 -4.89
C THR A 101 -1.97 -13.03 -3.47
N ASP A 102 -1.13 -13.04 -2.44
CA ASP A 102 -1.56 -12.92 -1.05
C ASP A 102 -2.25 -11.57 -0.79
N TRP A 103 -1.65 -10.45 -1.22
CA TRP A 103 -2.31 -9.17 -1.02
C TRP A 103 -3.59 -9.02 -1.87
N ALA A 104 -3.66 -9.55 -3.09
CA ALA A 104 -4.88 -9.53 -3.90
C ALA A 104 -6.02 -10.33 -3.23
N ASN A 105 -5.71 -11.51 -2.70
CA ASN A 105 -6.66 -12.32 -1.93
C ASN A 105 -7.10 -11.62 -0.65
N THR A 106 -6.17 -10.96 0.03
CA THR A 106 -6.45 -10.22 1.27
C THR A 106 -7.41 -9.06 1.00
N ILE A 107 -7.21 -8.30 -0.07
CA ILE A 107 -8.11 -7.25 -0.54
C ILE A 107 -9.49 -7.85 -0.85
N SER A 108 -9.53 -8.92 -1.64
CA SER A 108 -10.78 -9.59 -2.03
C SER A 108 -11.57 -10.09 -0.82
N ASN A 109 -10.88 -10.66 0.18
CA ASN A 109 -11.49 -11.11 1.42
C ASN A 109 -12.05 -9.95 2.25
N ALA A 110 -11.33 -8.84 2.36
CA ALA A 110 -11.81 -7.65 3.06
C ALA A 110 -13.14 -7.15 2.47
N ILE A 111 -13.23 -7.13 1.13
CA ILE A 111 -14.45 -6.73 0.43
C ILE A 111 -15.59 -7.74 0.60
N THR A 112 -15.29 -9.02 0.53
CA THR A 112 -16.27 -10.07 0.77
C THR A 112 -16.84 -9.98 2.19
N ASN A 113 -16.05 -9.54 3.16
CA ASN A 113 -16.46 -9.26 4.53
C ASN A 113 -17.21 -7.92 4.71
N GLY A 114 -17.50 -7.20 3.61
CA GLY A 114 -18.30 -5.98 3.60
C GLY A 114 -17.50 -4.68 3.70
N ASN A 115 -16.17 -4.72 3.76
CA ASN A 115 -15.36 -3.51 3.70
C ASN A 115 -15.40 -2.93 2.27
N LYS A 116 -15.46 -1.62 2.17
CA LYS A 116 -15.45 -0.90 0.89
C LYS A 116 -14.36 0.15 0.86
N PRO A 117 -13.79 0.42 -0.33
CA PRO A 117 -12.97 1.60 -0.53
C PRO A 117 -13.71 2.86 -0.11
N LYS A 118 -13.03 3.77 0.57
CA LYS A 118 -13.60 5.03 1.05
C LYS A 118 -12.65 6.18 0.74
N ASP A 119 -13.22 7.35 0.48
CA ASP A 119 -12.45 8.60 0.46
C ASP A 119 -12.26 9.17 1.88
N ILE A 120 -11.67 10.37 1.96
CA ILE A 120 -11.43 11.06 3.22
C ILE A 120 -12.72 11.50 3.93
N GLU A 121 -13.82 11.64 3.18
CA GLU A 121 -15.14 12.02 3.68
C GLU A 121 -15.99 10.81 4.06
N GLU A 122 -15.45 9.61 4.06
CA GLU A 122 -16.13 8.32 4.33
C GLU A 122 -17.14 7.89 3.26
N ASN A 123 -17.17 8.56 2.10
CA ASN A 123 -17.98 8.08 1.00
C ASN A 123 -17.48 6.71 0.53
N GLN A 124 -18.39 5.78 0.33
CA GLN A 124 -18.07 4.41 -0.09
C GLN A 124 -18.08 4.29 -1.61
N TYR A 125 -17.14 3.53 -2.13
CA TYR A 125 -16.97 3.25 -3.55
C TYR A 125 -16.98 1.74 -3.81
N ASN A 126 -17.28 1.35 -5.05
CA ASN A 126 -17.11 -0.02 -5.52
C ASN A 126 -15.79 -0.11 -6.32
N PHE A 127 -15.34 -1.32 -6.60
CA PHE A 127 -14.13 -1.52 -7.41
C PHE A 127 -14.29 -1.00 -8.84
N ALA A 128 -15.51 -1.03 -9.39
CA ALA A 128 -15.80 -0.41 -10.68
C ALA A 128 -15.47 1.10 -10.75
N ASP A 129 -15.50 1.79 -9.61
CA ASP A 129 -15.16 3.22 -9.53
C ASP A 129 -13.65 3.47 -9.59
N LEU A 130 -12.84 2.41 -9.44
CA LEU A 130 -11.37 2.44 -9.53
C LEU A 130 -10.85 2.30 -10.97
N ASP A 131 -11.72 1.94 -11.90
CA ASP A 131 -11.44 1.85 -13.34
C ASP A 131 -12.08 3.04 -14.07
N ARG A 132 -11.43 4.19 -13.98
CA ARG A 132 -11.97 5.43 -14.53
C ARG A 132 -11.90 5.51 -16.05
N ASN A 133 -10.91 4.88 -16.64
CA ASN A 133 -10.75 4.83 -18.10
C ASN A 133 -11.59 3.71 -18.74
N ARG A 134 -12.17 2.82 -17.93
CA ARG A 134 -13.04 1.69 -18.33
C ARG A 134 -12.36 0.69 -19.25
N ASP A 135 -11.10 0.40 -18.98
CA ASP A 135 -10.32 -0.61 -19.69
C ASP A 135 -10.38 -2.01 -19.04
N GLY A 136 -11.14 -2.17 -17.97
CA GLY A 136 -11.30 -3.40 -17.20
C GLY A 136 -10.21 -3.59 -16.13
N LYS A 137 -9.42 -2.55 -15.86
CA LYS A 137 -8.35 -2.58 -14.88
C LYS A 137 -8.52 -1.47 -13.84
N ILE A 138 -8.01 -1.73 -12.66
CA ILE A 138 -7.89 -0.71 -11.63
C ILE A 138 -6.78 0.26 -12.06
N ASP A 139 -7.05 1.58 -12.03
CA ASP A 139 -6.09 2.60 -12.47
C ASP A 139 -4.75 2.49 -11.73
N LEU A 140 -4.79 2.37 -10.40
CA LEU A 140 -3.60 2.15 -9.57
C LEU A 140 -3.98 1.50 -8.24
N ILE A 141 -3.19 0.51 -7.81
CA ILE A 141 -3.20 0.00 -6.44
C ILE A 141 -1.86 0.33 -5.78
N THR A 142 -1.90 0.98 -4.63
CA THR A 142 -0.72 1.22 -3.80
C THR A 142 -0.79 0.38 -2.54
N VAL A 143 0.04 -0.64 -2.47
CA VAL A 143 0.20 -1.48 -1.27
C VAL A 143 1.35 -0.95 -0.44
N ILE A 144 1.08 -0.62 0.82
CA ILE A 144 2.07 -0.10 1.77
C ILE A 144 2.26 -1.11 2.89
N TYR A 145 3.44 -1.72 2.96
CA TYR A 145 3.78 -2.65 4.04
C TYR A 145 4.34 -1.93 5.25
N LYS A 146 4.01 -2.47 6.42
CA LYS A 146 4.69 -2.09 7.65
C LYS A 146 6.18 -2.40 7.51
N ASN A 147 7.04 -1.44 7.87
CA ASN A 147 8.45 -1.75 8.01
C ASN A 147 8.71 -2.52 9.32
N THR A 148 9.81 -3.25 9.38
CA THR A 148 10.19 -4.01 10.55
C THR A 148 11.48 -3.48 11.16
N THR A 149 11.58 -3.55 12.47
CA THR A 149 12.85 -3.40 13.19
C THR A 149 13.71 -4.67 13.11
N GLN A 150 13.16 -5.76 12.58
CA GLN A 150 13.93 -6.98 12.31
C GLN A 150 14.96 -6.68 11.23
N ASN A 151 16.17 -7.14 11.42
CA ASN A 151 17.27 -6.95 10.48
C ASN A 151 17.15 -7.95 9.30
N ILE A 152 16.01 -7.86 8.59
CA ILE A 152 15.75 -8.67 7.39
C ILE A 152 16.43 -7.95 6.23
N SER A 153 17.42 -8.61 5.63
CA SER A 153 18.09 -8.09 4.44
C SER A 153 17.10 -8.05 3.27
N VAL A 154 16.92 -6.86 2.73
CA VAL A 154 16.13 -6.63 1.52
C VAL A 154 17.11 -6.30 0.40
N GLY A 155 17.49 -7.32 -0.37
CA GLY A 155 18.35 -7.15 -1.54
C GLY A 155 17.59 -6.61 -2.74
N TRP A 156 18.34 -6.15 -3.75
CA TRP A 156 17.79 -5.83 -5.06
C TRP A 156 17.04 -7.05 -5.63
N ASN A 157 15.84 -6.82 -6.17
CA ASN A 157 14.89 -7.87 -6.63
C ASN A 157 14.22 -8.69 -5.52
N SER A 158 14.39 -8.35 -4.25
CA SER A 158 13.61 -8.99 -3.18
C SER A 158 12.11 -8.73 -3.36
N PRO A 159 11.22 -9.70 -3.05
CA PRO A 159 9.77 -9.48 -2.97
C PRO A 159 9.37 -8.30 -2.08
N LEU A 160 10.20 -7.94 -1.11
CA LEU A 160 9.96 -6.84 -0.16
C LEU A 160 10.56 -5.50 -0.62
N TRP A 161 11.17 -5.42 -1.80
CA TRP A 161 11.71 -4.18 -2.35
C TRP A 161 10.58 -3.25 -2.78
N ASP A 162 10.80 -1.94 -2.64
CA ASP A 162 9.86 -0.94 -3.13
C ASP A 162 9.98 -0.80 -4.64
N TYR A 163 8.88 -0.89 -5.35
CA TYR A 163 8.86 -0.76 -6.79
C TYR A 163 7.47 -0.44 -7.34
N HIS A 164 7.46 0.06 -8.57
CA HIS A 164 6.31 0.10 -9.45
C HIS A 164 6.36 -1.08 -10.43
N SER A 165 5.21 -1.63 -10.75
CA SER A 165 5.07 -2.61 -11.83
C SER A 165 3.66 -2.65 -12.38
N TYR A 166 3.52 -3.38 -13.49
CA TYR A 166 2.27 -3.65 -14.15
C TYR A 166 2.03 -5.16 -14.22
N SER A 167 0.85 -5.60 -13.87
CA SER A 167 0.49 -7.02 -13.98
C SER A 167 -0.98 -7.22 -14.30
N ASN A 168 -1.25 -7.96 -15.35
CA ASN A 168 -2.60 -8.44 -15.67
C ASN A 168 -2.96 -9.75 -14.93
N MET A 169 -2.01 -10.33 -14.21
CA MET A 169 -2.21 -11.65 -13.60
C MET A 169 -2.77 -11.57 -12.18
N ILE A 170 -2.74 -10.37 -11.59
CA ILE A 170 -3.27 -10.13 -10.26
C ILE A 170 -4.70 -9.64 -10.39
N SER A 171 -5.62 -10.32 -9.75
CA SER A 171 -7.03 -9.99 -9.80
C SER A 171 -7.62 -9.84 -8.41
N VAL A 172 -8.48 -8.83 -8.27
CA VAL A 172 -9.27 -8.57 -7.08
C VAL A 172 -10.72 -8.88 -7.39
N GLN A 173 -11.41 -9.56 -6.49
CA GLN A 173 -12.82 -9.94 -6.67
C GLN A 173 -13.75 -9.09 -5.81
N GLU A 174 -14.85 -8.64 -6.42
CA GLU A 174 -15.98 -8.03 -5.75
C GLU A 174 -17.27 -8.72 -6.20
N GLY A 175 -17.82 -9.60 -5.36
CA GLY A 175 -18.96 -10.43 -5.73
C GLY A 175 -18.65 -11.35 -6.92
N VAL A 176 -19.38 -11.18 -8.01
CA VAL A 176 -19.19 -11.95 -9.25
C VAL A 176 -18.20 -11.29 -10.24
N ASN A 177 -17.80 -10.06 -9.95
CA ASN A 177 -16.90 -9.29 -10.81
C ASN A 177 -15.45 -9.52 -10.42
N THR A 178 -14.58 -9.55 -11.41
CA THR A 178 -13.13 -9.64 -11.25
C THR A 178 -12.49 -8.44 -11.92
N TYR A 179 -11.65 -7.71 -11.17
CA TYR A 179 -10.92 -6.55 -11.65
C TYR A 179 -9.44 -6.89 -11.67
N GLN A 180 -8.78 -6.60 -12.78
CA GLN A 180 -7.32 -6.77 -12.87
C GLN A 180 -6.61 -5.59 -12.24
N SER A 181 -5.43 -5.84 -11.67
CA SER A 181 -4.69 -4.81 -10.95
C SER A 181 -4.10 -3.71 -11.86
N GLY A 182 -3.86 -3.97 -13.14
CA GLY A 182 -3.18 -2.99 -13.99
C GLY A 182 -1.85 -2.53 -13.39
N GLU A 183 -1.71 -1.22 -13.17
CA GLU A 183 -0.56 -0.61 -12.51
C GLU A 183 -0.63 -0.81 -10.99
N TYR A 184 0.51 -1.08 -10.36
CA TYR A 184 0.58 -1.14 -8.90
C TYR A 184 1.91 -0.67 -8.35
N LEU A 185 1.86 -0.12 -7.15
CA LEU A 185 3.02 0.24 -6.34
C LEU A 185 3.09 -0.68 -5.13
N GLN A 186 4.29 -1.12 -4.83
CA GLN A 186 4.62 -1.77 -3.56
C GLN A 186 5.61 -0.89 -2.82
N LEU A 187 5.26 -0.48 -1.63
CA LEU A 187 6.06 0.44 -0.83
C LEU A 187 6.21 -0.09 0.58
N THR A 188 7.38 0.13 1.16
CA THR A 188 7.65 -0.12 2.57
C THR A 188 7.76 1.20 3.31
N CYS A 189 7.00 1.36 4.38
CA CYS A 189 7.17 2.50 5.27
C CYS A 189 8.45 2.34 6.08
N ASN A 190 9.42 3.21 5.84
CA ASN A 190 10.61 3.27 6.67
C ASN A 190 10.27 3.84 8.04
N TYR A 191 10.73 3.17 9.07
CA TYR A 191 10.56 3.56 10.46
C TYR A 191 11.92 3.84 11.07
N GLU A 192 12.10 5.02 11.67
CA GLU A 192 13.07 5.22 12.72
C GLU A 192 12.34 5.47 14.04
N ASN A 193 12.59 4.64 14.93
CA ASN A 193 12.62 4.63 16.37
C ASN A 193 11.85 5.70 17.19
N VAL A 194 10.54 5.59 17.28
CA VAL A 194 9.86 5.75 18.59
C VAL A 194 8.69 4.78 18.57
N ASN A 195 8.79 3.66 19.28
CA ASN A 195 7.77 2.60 19.28
C ASN A 195 7.36 2.10 17.88
N GLY A 196 8.29 2.11 16.91
CA GLY A 196 8.12 1.52 15.60
C GLY A 196 7.67 2.45 14.47
N LEU A 197 7.60 3.79 14.65
CA LEU A 197 7.23 4.70 13.56
C LEU A 197 8.16 5.91 13.47
N VAL A 198 8.90 6.08 12.36
CA VAL A 198 9.27 7.40 11.88
C VAL A 198 8.17 7.91 10.98
N LEU A 199 7.36 8.70 11.59
CA LEU A 199 6.54 9.62 10.85
C LEU A 199 7.40 10.85 10.56
N TYR A 200 7.56 11.17 9.29
CA TYR A 200 7.94 12.52 8.95
C TYR A 200 6.82 13.45 9.40
N ARG A 201 7.18 14.63 9.89
CA ARG A 201 6.19 15.68 10.10
C ARG A 201 6.39 16.71 9.00
N GLY A 202 5.32 16.98 8.27
CA GLY A 202 5.29 18.07 7.29
C GLY A 202 5.46 19.45 7.94
N GLU A 203 5.56 20.50 7.16
CA GLU A 203 5.66 21.87 7.66
C GLU A 203 4.45 22.30 8.49
N ASP A 204 3.29 21.69 8.26
CA ASP A 204 2.07 21.81 9.03
C ASP A 204 2.04 20.97 10.32
N ASN A 205 3.16 20.30 10.64
CA ASN A 205 3.32 19.38 11.77
C ASN A 205 2.41 18.13 11.74
N LEU A 206 1.78 17.84 10.60
CA LEU A 206 1.00 16.60 10.42
C LEU A 206 1.92 15.40 10.20
N PRO A 207 1.59 14.22 10.77
CA PRO A 207 2.33 13.00 10.49
C PRO A 207 2.08 12.52 9.06
N ILE A 208 3.16 12.28 8.29
CA ILE A 208 3.12 11.86 6.90
C ILE A 208 4.10 10.72 6.61
N LEU A 209 3.82 9.94 5.56
CA LEU A 209 4.78 9.01 4.96
C LEU A 209 5.81 9.78 4.10
N PRO A 210 6.88 9.11 3.64
CA PRO A 210 7.88 9.74 2.76
C PRO A 210 7.28 10.10 1.39
N THR A 211 6.61 11.25 1.31
CA THR A 211 5.87 11.75 0.13
C THR A 211 6.72 11.74 -1.13
N GLY A 212 8.00 12.12 -1.03
CA GLY A 212 8.91 12.12 -2.18
C GLY A 212 9.09 10.74 -2.81
N LYS A 213 9.19 9.69 -2.00
CA LYS A 213 9.28 8.30 -2.46
C LYS A 213 7.97 7.87 -3.14
N ILE A 214 6.84 8.18 -2.53
CA ILE A 214 5.52 7.86 -3.09
C ILE A 214 5.34 8.55 -4.44
N CYS A 215 5.68 9.84 -4.52
CA CYS A 215 5.62 10.57 -5.80
C CYS A 215 6.55 9.97 -6.86
N HIS A 216 7.76 9.56 -6.48
CA HIS A 216 8.71 8.92 -7.41
C HIS A 216 8.13 7.65 -8.02
N GLU A 217 7.66 6.72 -7.18
CA GLU A 217 7.09 5.46 -7.67
C GLU A 217 5.77 5.69 -8.44
N THR A 218 4.94 6.62 -8.00
CA THR A 218 3.70 6.97 -8.73
C THR A 218 3.97 7.57 -10.11
N MET A 219 5.09 8.30 -10.29
CA MET A 219 5.49 8.81 -11.61
C MET A 219 5.74 7.71 -12.63
N HIS A 220 6.16 6.54 -12.20
CA HIS A 220 6.35 5.39 -13.10
C HIS A 220 5.03 4.80 -13.60
N ALA A 221 3.93 4.99 -12.85
CA ALA A 221 2.60 4.48 -13.18
C ALA A 221 1.80 5.42 -14.11
N LEU A 222 2.33 6.59 -14.45
CA LEU A 222 1.67 7.65 -15.23
C LEU A 222 2.29 7.81 -16.60
#